data_5045a4d89e160ec27bb44d4e747cf557
#
_entry.id   5045a4d89e160ec27bb44d4e747cf557
#
_cell.length_a   1.000
_cell.length_b   1.000
_cell.length_c   1.000
_cell.angle_alpha   90.00
_cell.angle_beta   90.00
_cell.angle_gamma   90.00
#
_symmetry.space_group_name_H-M   'P 1'
#
loop_
_entity.id
_entity.type
_entity.pdbx_description
1 polymer ?
#
loop_
_entity_poly.entity_id
_entity_poly.type
_entity_poly.pdbx_seq_one_letter_code
_entity_poly.pdbx_strand_id
1 'polypeptide(L)'
;ESIFFAFQPISKQEYQDQILALETSPVDYLKEKYDIIESLFGLEKKILINDFKAIAAAIEKKKEFDYFEALGKLARQEYSETLLGNYYLARYYEESGQSKKAMRTYQSAYMLEEIGGYTKDDMFERADQIKRDFGY
;
A
#
# COMPACT_ATOMS: atom_id res chain seq x y z
N GLU A 1 1.42 -11.31 27.30
CA GLU A 1 1.16 -9.87 27.42
C GLU A 1 1.22 -9.18 26.05
N SER A 2 2.22 -9.47 25.25
CA SER A 2 2.32 -8.91 23.90
C SER A 2 1.09 -9.21 23.04
N ILE A 3 0.53 -10.41 23.20
CA ILE A 3 -0.68 -10.82 22.49
C ILE A 3 -1.86 -9.96 22.88
N PHE A 4 -2.02 -9.72 24.18
CA PHE A 4 -3.11 -8.92 24.71
C PHE A 4 -3.03 -7.47 24.18
N PHE A 5 -1.84 -6.88 24.19
CA PHE A 5 -1.64 -5.53 23.67
C PHE A 5 -1.88 -5.41 22.18
N ALA A 6 -1.58 -6.45 21.42
CA ALA A 6 -1.77 -6.44 19.97
C ALA A 6 -3.23 -6.26 19.55
N PHE A 7 -4.18 -6.54 20.44
CA PHE A 7 -5.61 -6.48 20.17
C PHE A 7 -6.32 -5.35 20.92
N GLN A 8 -5.58 -4.53 21.66
CA GLN A 8 -6.19 -3.38 22.30
C GLN A 8 -6.51 -2.31 21.28
N PRO A 9 -7.69 -1.68 21.40
CA PRO A 9 -8.03 -0.56 20.50
C PRO A 9 -7.04 0.59 20.70
N ILE A 10 -6.52 1.09 19.60
CA ILE A 10 -5.70 2.30 19.59
C ILE A 10 -6.31 3.28 18.60
N SER A 11 -6.06 4.56 18.79
CA SER A 11 -6.53 5.58 17.86
C SER A 11 -5.80 5.45 16.52
N LYS A 12 -6.42 5.98 15.47
CA LYS A 12 -5.80 6.05 14.15
C LYS A 12 -4.46 6.80 14.20
N GLN A 13 -4.40 7.88 15.00
CA GLN A 13 -3.19 8.68 15.14
C GLN A 13 -2.08 7.89 15.85
N GLU A 14 -2.42 7.17 16.91
CA GLU A 14 -1.44 6.33 17.61
C GLU A 14 -0.86 5.25 16.70
N TYR A 15 -1.71 4.62 15.90
CA TYR A 15 -1.27 3.61 14.93
C TYR A 15 -0.33 4.23 13.89
N GLN A 16 -0.69 5.38 13.33
CA GLN A 16 0.17 6.06 12.37
C GLN A 16 1.51 6.45 12.99
N ASP A 17 1.51 6.93 14.22
CA ASP A 17 2.74 7.29 14.93
C ASP A 17 3.63 6.07 15.17
N GLN A 18 3.04 4.93 15.51
CA GLN A 18 3.79 3.68 15.65
C GLN A 18 4.48 3.28 14.35
N ILE A 19 3.77 3.37 13.22
CA ILE A 19 4.33 3.03 11.92
C ILE A 19 5.45 4.00 11.55
N LEU A 20 5.28 5.28 11.81
CA LEU A 20 6.29 6.30 11.52
C LEU A 20 7.55 6.11 12.35
N ALA A 21 7.44 5.53 13.53
CA ALA A 21 8.56 5.29 14.44
C ALA A 21 9.34 4.00 14.12
N LEU A 22 8.89 3.19 13.16
CA LEU A 22 9.59 1.96 12.80
C LEU A 22 10.95 2.25 12.20
N GLU A 23 11.96 1.53 12.67
CA GLU A 23 13.32 1.60 12.13
C GLU A 23 13.54 0.57 11.02
N THR A 24 12.63 -0.41 10.91
CA THR A 24 12.67 -1.47 9.90
C THR A 24 11.65 -1.21 8.81
N SER A 25 11.65 -2.03 7.77
CA SER A 25 10.68 -1.93 6.68
C SER A 25 9.24 -2.01 7.21
N PRO A 26 8.39 -1.01 6.90
CA PRO A 26 6.99 -1.07 7.31
C PRO A 26 6.23 -2.23 6.66
N VAL A 27 6.67 -2.71 5.50
CA VAL A 27 6.06 -3.87 4.84
C VAL A 27 6.37 -5.14 5.60
N ASP A 28 7.61 -5.31 6.08
CA ASP A 28 7.99 -6.46 6.90
C ASP A 28 7.25 -6.45 8.23
N TYR A 29 7.08 -5.29 8.84
CA TYR A 29 6.26 -5.15 10.05
C TYR A 29 4.83 -5.64 9.81
N LEU A 30 4.23 -5.27 8.70
CA LEU A 30 2.87 -5.68 8.33
C LEU A 30 2.76 -7.20 8.18
N LYS A 31 3.70 -7.81 7.48
CA LYS A 31 3.76 -9.27 7.31
C LYS A 31 3.90 -9.98 8.65
N GLU A 32 4.82 -9.55 9.48
CA GLU A 32 5.07 -10.15 10.80
C GLU A 32 3.83 -10.05 11.68
N LYS A 33 3.14 -8.91 11.68
CA LYS A 33 1.92 -8.73 12.45
C LYS A 33 0.86 -9.78 12.09
N TYR A 34 0.67 -10.03 10.78
CA TYR A 34 -0.34 -11.00 10.34
C TYR A 34 0.09 -12.45 10.51
N ASP A 35 1.38 -12.72 10.36
CA ASP A 35 1.93 -14.06 10.65
C ASP A 35 1.75 -14.43 12.12
N ILE A 36 1.94 -13.48 13.03
CA ILE A 36 1.70 -13.70 14.46
C ILE A 36 0.23 -14.02 14.72
N ILE A 37 -0.69 -13.26 14.13
CA ILE A 37 -2.13 -13.50 14.29
C ILE A 37 -2.51 -14.89 13.79
N GLU A 38 -2.02 -15.31 12.63
CA GLU A 38 -2.27 -16.62 12.07
C GLU A 38 -1.69 -17.73 12.98
N SER A 39 -0.46 -17.57 13.43
CA SER A 39 0.23 -18.52 14.28
C SER A 39 -0.48 -18.73 15.62
N LEU A 40 -1.01 -17.65 16.20
CA LEU A 40 -1.66 -17.70 17.52
C LEU A 40 -3.07 -18.27 17.48
N PHE A 41 -3.81 -18.03 16.40
CA PHE A 41 -5.23 -18.38 16.33
C PHE A 41 -5.55 -19.45 15.30
N GLY A 42 -4.56 -19.90 14.53
CA GLY A 42 -4.75 -20.90 13.49
C GLY A 42 -5.68 -20.44 12.38
N LEU A 43 -5.88 -19.13 12.26
CA LEU A 43 -6.77 -18.52 11.26
C LEU A 43 -5.96 -17.77 10.22
N GLU A 44 -6.10 -18.17 8.98
CA GLU A 44 -5.56 -17.40 7.86
C GLU A 44 -6.32 -16.10 7.77
N LYS A 45 -5.62 -14.98 7.97
CA LYS A 45 -6.23 -13.65 7.93
C LYS A 45 -5.69 -12.86 6.75
N LYS A 46 -6.62 -12.28 6.00
CA LYS A 46 -6.32 -11.34 4.95
C LYS A 46 -5.91 -10.01 5.56
N ILE A 47 -4.83 -9.42 5.06
CA ILE A 47 -4.37 -8.10 5.52
C ILE A 47 -5.44 -7.05 5.21
N LEU A 48 -5.80 -6.25 6.20
CA LEU A 48 -6.85 -5.25 6.05
C LEU A 48 -6.39 -4.09 5.16
N ILE A 49 -7.32 -3.58 4.36
CA ILE A 49 -7.06 -2.44 3.48
C ILE A 49 -6.57 -1.22 4.26
N ASN A 50 -7.13 -0.98 5.45
CA ASN A 50 -6.71 0.14 6.29
C ASN A 50 -5.25 0.01 6.73
N ASP A 51 -4.75 -1.20 6.93
CA ASP A 51 -3.34 -1.42 7.23
C ASP A 51 -2.45 -1.09 6.03
N PHE A 52 -2.86 -1.48 4.83
CA PHE A 52 -2.16 -1.07 3.61
C PHE A 52 -2.12 0.46 3.48
N LYS A 53 -3.24 1.12 3.71
CA LYS A 53 -3.34 2.58 3.61
C LYS A 53 -2.47 3.28 4.65
N ALA A 54 -2.42 2.76 5.87
CA ALA A 54 -1.57 3.32 6.92
C ALA A 54 -0.09 3.21 6.57
N ILE A 55 0.34 2.07 6.04
CA ILE A 55 1.71 1.88 5.58
C ILE A 55 2.02 2.81 4.40
N ALA A 56 1.11 2.92 3.44
CA ALA A 56 1.29 3.81 2.29
C ALA A 56 1.43 5.27 2.73
N ALA A 57 0.64 5.72 3.69
CA ALA A 57 0.73 7.08 4.24
C ALA A 57 2.09 7.31 4.93
N ALA A 58 2.60 6.32 5.65
CA ALA A 58 3.90 6.40 6.28
C ALA A 58 5.03 6.48 5.25
N ILE A 59 4.96 5.68 4.19
CA ILE A 59 5.93 5.71 3.09
C ILE A 59 5.97 7.11 2.45
N GLU A 60 4.80 7.68 2.16
CA GLU A 60 4.71 9.03 1.57
C GLU A 60 5.30 10.08 2.51
N LYS A 61 4.94 10.02 3.78
CA LYS A 61 5.38 11.02 4.76
C LYS A 61 6.88 10.98 5.00
N LYS A 62 7.46 9.78 5.07
CA LYS A 62 8.91 9.58 5.26
C LYS A 62 9.68 9.67 3.95
N LYS A 63 9.00 9.74 2.81
CA LYS A 63 9.58 9.73 1.46
C LYS A 63 10.46 8.51 1.20
N GLU A 64 10.10 7.38 1.76
CA GLU A 64 10.79 6.10 1.59
C GLU A 64 10.10 5.29 0.48
N PHE A 65 10.01 5.88 -0.70
CA PHE A 65 9.19 5.42 -1.83
C PHE A 65 9.55 4.03 -2.35
N ASP A 66 10.78 3.58 -2.12
CA ASP A 66 11.22 2.24 -2.54
C ASP A 66 10.36 1.13 -1.93
N TYR A 67 9.80 1.35 -0.74
CA TYR A 67 8.93 0.37 -0.10
C TYR A 67 7.60 0.17 -0.82
N PHE A 68 7.21 1.08 -1.70
CA PHE A 68 6.00 0.89 -2.50
C PHE A 68 6.07 -0.31 -3.42
N GLU A 69 7.25 -0.71 -3.87
CA GLU A 69 7.39 -1.92 -4.69
C GLU A 69 6.95 -3.16 -3.92
N ALA A 70 7.49 -3.36 -2.73
CA ALA A 70 7.12 -4.49 -1.87
C ALA A 70 5.66 -4.42 -1.44
N LEU A 71 5.17 -3.23 -1.10
CA LEU A 71 3.78 -3.03 -0.71
C LEU A 71 2.83 -3.36 -1.86
N GLY A 72 3.15 -2.92 -3.07
CA GLY A 72 2.36 -3.21 -4.26
C GLY A 72 2.30 -4.69 -4.60
N LYS A 73 3.42 -5.39 -4.48
CA LYS A 73 3.47 -6.84 -4.70
C LYS A 73 2.62 -7.60 -3.67
N LEU A 74 2.71 -7.18 -2.40
CA LEU A 74 1.91 -7.77 -1.34
C LEU A 74 0.41 -7.52 -1.57
N ALA A 75 0.05 -6.29 -1.97
CA ALA A 75 -1.33 -5.95 -2.28
C ALA A 75 -1.89 -6.75 -3.45
N ARG A 76 -1.10 -7.01 -4.48
CA ARG A 76 -1.50 -7.88 -5.60
C ARG A 76 -1.74 -9.32 -5.16
N GLN A 77 -0.99 -9.78 -4.19
CA GLN A 77 -1.15 -11.12 -3.63
C GLN A 77 -2.44 -11.23 -2.82
N GLU A 78 -2.74 -10.21 -2.01
CA GLU A 78 -3.89 -10.22 -1.09
C GLU A 78 -5.19 -9.81 -1.76
N TYR A 79 -5.13 -8.89 -2.73
CA TYR A 79 -6.31 -8.31 -3.42
C TYR A 79 -6.07 -8.27 -4.93
N SER A 80 -5.88 -9.44 -5.51
CA SER A 80 -5.37 -9.64 -6.88
C SER A 80 -6.22 -9.01 -7.98
N GLU A 81 -7.53 -8.91 -7.80
CA GLU A 81 -8.45 -8.38 -8.83
C GLU A 81 -8.75 -6.90 -8.66
N THR A 82 -8.09 -6.26 -7.70
CA THR A 82 -8.32 -4.86 -7.38
C THR A 82 -7.16 -3.98 -7.85
N LEU A 83 -7.41 -2.67 -7.90
CA LEU A 83 -6.39 -1.71 -8.29
C LEU A 83 -5.40 -1.34 -7.17
N LEU A 84 -5.54 -1.95 -5.97
CA LEU A 84 -4.70 -1.60 -4.82
C LEU A 84 -3.20 -1.75 -5.12
N GLY A 85 -2.80 -2.92 -5.61
CA GLY A 85 -1.40 -3.17 -5.96
C GLY A 85 -0.92 -2.28 -7.10
N ASN A 86 -1.78 -2.03 -8.08
CA ASN A 86 -1.44 -1.15 -9.19
C ASN A 86 -1.16 0.28 -8.72
N TYR A 87 -1.97 0.78 -7.78
CA TYR A 87 -1.72 2.12 -7.24
C TYR A 87 -0.33 2.21 -6.61
N TYR A 88 0.01 1.28 -5.71
CA TYR A 88 1.31 1.32 -5.02
C TYR A 88 2.48 1.11 -5.97
N LEU A 89 2.34 0.20 -6.92
CA LEU A 89 3.40 -0.02 -7.92
C LEU A 89 3.59 1.20 -8.82
N ALA A 90 2.50 1.83 -9.25
CA ALA A 90 2.59 3.05 -10.03
C ALA A 90 3.28 4.18 -9.24
N ARG A 91 2.99 4.30 -7.96
CA ARG A 91 3.68 5.25 -7.08
C ARG A 91 5.18 4.96 -7.04
N TYR A 92 5.54 3.70 -6.92
CA TYR A 92 6.95 3.30 -6.98
C TYR A 92 7.61 3.75 -8.30
N TYR A 93 6.95 3.47 -9.42
CA TYR A 93 7.48 3.84 -10.73
C TYR A 93 7.61 5.35 -10.89
N GLU A 94 6.63 6.12 -10.43
CA GLU A 94 6.72 7.58 -10.46
C GLU A 94 7.95 8.09 -9.72
N GLU A 95 8.12 7.64 -8.48
CA GLU A 95 9.17 8.15 -7.61
C GLU A 95 10.56 7.60 -7.97
N SER A 96 10.62 6.51 -8.72
CA SER A 96 11.89 5.95 -9.21
C SER A 96 12.27 6.46 -10.61
N GLY A 97 11.54 7.41 -11.15
CA GLY A 97 11.85 8.01 -12.45
C GLY A 97 11.37 7.21 -13.66
N GLN A 98 10.52 6.20 -13.45
CA GLN A 98 9.97 5.36 -14.52
C GLN A 98 8.57 5.86 -14.91
N SER A 99 8.50 7.11 -15.37
CA SER A 99 7.24 7.82 -15.59
C SER A 99 6.32 7.15 -16.59
N LYS A 100 6.86 6.63 -17.68
CA LYS A 100 6.06 5.95 -18.71
C LYS A 100 5.46 4.66 -18.17
N LYS A 101 6.22 3.91 -17.40
CA LYS A 101 5.75 2.68 -16.75
C LYS A 101 4.69 2.98 -15.69
N ALA A 102 4.88 4.07 -14.93
CA ALA A 102 3.88 4.55 -13.97
C ALA A 102 2.56 4.88 -14.68
N MET A 103 2.62 5.65 -15.76
CA MET A 103 1.45 6.01 -16.56
C MET A 103 0.68 4.77 -17.01
N ARG A 104 1.38 3.81 -17.59
CA ARG A 104 0.75 2.57 -18.07
C ARG A 104 0.14 1.75 -16.95
N THR A 105 0.79 1.72 -15.80
CA THR A 105 0.30 1.00 -14.63
C THR A 105 -0.98 1.64 -14.08
N TYR A 106 -1.06 2.97 -14.03
CA TYR A 106 -2.29 3.67 -13.70
C TYR A 106 -3.40 3.39 -14.72
N GLN A 107 -3.09 3.44 -16.01
CA GLN A 107 -4.07 3.19 -17.07
C GLN A 107 -4.66 1.79 -17.02
N SER A 108 -3.88 0.80 -16.60
CA SER A 108 -4.37 -0.58 -16.52
C SER A 108 -5.42 -0.80 -15.44
N ALA A 109 -5.68 0.20 -14.61
CA ALA A 109 -6.75 0.13 -13.61
C ALA A 109 -8.15 -0.07 -14.21
N TYR A 110 -8.35 0.18 -15.51
CA TYR A 110 -9.66 0.01 -16.15
C TYR A 110 -10.20 -1.43 -16.05
N MET A 111 -9.32 -2.40 -15.92
CA MET A 111 -9.69 -3.83 -15.82
C MET A 111 -9.86 -4.30 -14.37
N LEU A 112 -9.66 -3.43 -13.38
CA LEU A 112 -9.56 -3.81 -11.99
C LEU A 112 -10.69 -3.20 -11.16
N GLU A 113 -10.99 -3.82 -10.03
CA GLU A 113 -12.02 -3.32 -9.12
C GLU A 113 -11.48 -2.22 -8.23
N GLU A 114 -12.32 -1.22 -7.97
CA GLU A 114 -12.03 -0.16 -7.01
C GLU A 114 -12.04 -0.69 -5.59
N ILE A 115 -11.21 -0.13 -4.73
CA ILE A 115 -11.06 -0.63 -3.36
C ILE A 115 -10.50 0.46 -2.43
N GLY A 116 -10.99 0.48 -1.20
CA GLY A 116 -10.39 1.27 -0.13
C GLY A 116 -10.36 2.77 -0.37
N GLY A 117 -11.27 3.29 -1.17
CA GLY A 117 -11.29 4.69 -1.55
C GLY A 117 -10.38 5.05 -2.71
N TYR A 118 -9.59 4.10 -3.21
CA TYR A 118 -8.85 4.27 -4.45
C TYR A 118 -9.79 4.03 -5.64
N THR A 119 -9.82 4.97 -6.58
CA THR A 119 -10.76 4.94 -7.70
C THR A 119 -10.05 4.92 -9.04
N LYS A 120 -10.76 4.40 -10.05
CA LYS A 120 -10.27 4.41 -11.43
C LYS A 120 -10.07 5.82 -11.94
N ASP A 121 -10.99 6.73 -11.60
CA ASP A 121 -10.89 8.12 -12.02
C ASP A 121 -9.60 8.78 -11.52
N ASP A 122 -9.23 8.53 -10.27
CA ASP A 122 -7.97 9.03 -9.72
C ASP A 122 -6.76 8.45 -10.46
N MET A 123 -6.80 7.15 -10.79
CA MET A 123 -5.73 6.50 -11.54
C MET A 123 -5.57 7.12 -12.92
N PHE A 124 -6.69 7.32 -13.62
CA PHE A 124 -6.67 7.91 -14.96
C PHE A 124 -6.22 9.37 -14.94
N GLU A 125 -6.61 10.12 -13.92
CA GLU A 125 -6.16 11.51 -13.76
C GLU A 125 -4.65 11.56 -13.50
N ARG A 126 -4.11 10.66 -12.69
CA ARG A 126 -2.67 10.57 -12.46
C ARG A 126 -1.91 10.21 -13.74
N ALA A 127 -2.45 9.29 -14.54
CA ALA A 127 -1.88 8.93 -15.83
C ALA A 127 -1.87 10.13 -16.79
N ASP A 128 -2.97 10.87 -16.85
CA ASP A 128 -3.09 12.06 -17.70
C ASP A 128 -2.13 13.16 -17.26
N GLN A 129 -1.93 13.31 -15.96
CA GLN A 129 -0.96 14.28 -15.45
C GLN A 129 0.46 13.93 -15.89
N ILE A 130 0.83 12.67 -15.84
CA ILE A 130 2.14 12.20 -16.31
C ILE A 130 2.29 12.49 -17.81
N LYS A 131 1.24 12.23 -18.61
CA LYS A 131 1.25 12.54 -20.03
C LYS A 131 1.53 14.01 -20.29
N ARG A 132 0.86 14.89 -19.54
CA ARG A 132 1.06 16.34 -19.68
C ARG A 132 2.47 16.76 -19.27
N ASP A 133 2.95 16.25 -18.13
CA ASP A 133 4.24 16.64 -17.57
C ASP A 133 5.43 16.20 -18.44
N PHE A 134 5.31 15.06 -19.10
CA PHE A 134 6.40 14.46 -19.87
C PHE A 134 6.18 14.49 -21.39
N GLY A 135 5.04 14.99 -21.85
CA GLY A 135 4.75 15.09 -23.28
C GLY A 135 4.50 13.75 -23.97
N TYR A 136 3.99 12.79 -23.24
CA TYR A 136 3.68 11.47 -23.82
C TYR A 136 2.41 11.45 -24.65
#